data_4ecef42d4c3079cfcfe87c9a94ac23ee
#
_entry.id   4ecef42d4c3079cfcfe87c9a94ac23ee
#
_cell.length_a   1.000
_cell.length_b   1.000
_cell.length_c   1.000
_cell.angle_alpha   90.00
_cell.angle_beta   90.00
_cell.angle_gamma   90.00
#
_symmetry.space_group_name_H-M   'P 1'
#
loop_
_entity.id
_entity.type
_entity.pdbx_description
1 polymer ?
#
loop_
_entity_poly.entity_id
_entity_poly.type
_entity_poly.pdbx_seq_one_letter_code
_entity_poly.pdbx_strand_id
1 'polypeptide(L)'
;MRAILICPGEELRKEFEQAIAPHWVLHISRSLDEYPTPQDLRRVVRAWAPEVVFLNIENIHMAELIARQLEAEFPAIQRVALHPSQDVTVLRRVLQMHMTQLLSSPFESVEVGEVLDQLERDLEVRPVVIDSTDRFFAFMPAKAGVGASTIAANTTWAFSQIENTSVLLADFDMASGVTEFMFNTSHDRNLADATAHGRQLDDDAWRSLIKTIGNTDLLLSGAPRVGEGIARVQVAQLIEFARRNYNVVSADLPDTFDETTLAVLREANRILLVTTPELPALRLAHLKVLLLRKLDLFDKVSLLVNRVSSRLELSLPEIEKTVGLPVVMSFPCDYDDVTDAIREGRPAPVLATSVQKFARMLLDRQAEVEKPRRFIERFGLVPLRYGYR
;
A
#
# COMPACT_ATOMS: atom_id res chain seq x y z
N MET A 1 -9.28 -1.63 -23.42
CA MET A 1 -8.32 -2.49 -22.70
C MET A 1 -7.02 -1.75 -22.44
N ARG A 2 -6.46 -1.88 -21.23
CA ARG A 2 -5.13 -1.34 -20.86
C ARG A 2 -4.09 -2.44 -21.03
N ALA A 3 -2.98 -2.11 -21.68
CA ALA A 3 -1.93 -3.10 -21.93
C ALA A 3 -0.53 -2.59 -21.57
N ILE A 4 0.36 -3.55 -21.30
CA ILE A 4 1.80 -3.34 -21.22
C ILE A 4 2.43 -4.07 -22.42
N LEU A 5 3.38 -3.39 -23.05
CA LEU A 5 4.18 -3.96 -24.13
C LEU A 5 5.60 -4.20 -23.62
N ILE A 6 6.05 -5.47 -23.63
CA ILE A 6 7.43 -5.85 -23.29
C ILE A 6 8.08 -6.32 -24.61
N CYS A 7 8.79 -5.41 -25.26
CA CYS A 7 9.37 -5.67 -26.58
C CYS A 7 10.74 -4.99 -26.74
N PRO A 8 11.85 -5.71 -26.43
CA PRO A 8 13.22 -5.19 -26.59
C PRO A 8 13.62 -4.89 -28.03
N GLY A 9 13.02 -5.56 -29.00
CA GLY A 9 13.27 -5.33 -30.43
C GLY A 9 12.61 -4.06 -30.96
N GLU A 10 13.38 -3.03 -31.25
CA GLU A 10 12.85 -1.73 -31.70
C GLU A 10 12.05 -1.82 -33.01
N GLU A 11 12.50 -2.64 -33.97
CA GLU A 11 11.80 -2.81 -35.25
C GLU A 11 10.43 -3.49 -35.05
N LEU A 12 10.40 -4.60 -34.35
CA LEU A 12 9.18 -5.35 -34.04
C LEU A 12 8.20 -4.49 -33.22
N ARG A 13 8.72 -3.72 -32.25
CA ARG A 13 7.92 -2.82 -31.42
C ARG A 13 7.23 -1.75 -32.25
N LYS A 14 7.97 -1.04 -33.11
CA LYS A 14 7.43 0.02 -33.97
C LYS A 14 6.38 -0.54 -34.95
N GLU A 15 6.65 -1.70 -35.53
CA GLU A 15 5.71 -2.36 -36.42
C GLU A 15 4.42 -2.72 -35.72
N PHE A 16 4.52 -3.30 -34.51
CA PHE A 16 3.36 -3.63 -33.69
C PHE A 16 2.57 -2.39 -33.27
N GLU A 17 3.24 -1.33 -32.78
CA GLU A 17 2.61 -0.06 -32.40
C GLU A 17 1.87 0.58 -33.59
N GLN A 18 2.40 0.48 -34.80
CA GLN A 18 1.73 0.95 -36.03
C GLN A 18 0.49 0.10 -36.35
N ALA A 19 0.58 -1.23 -36.17
CA ALA A 19 -0.52 -2.12 -36.44
C ALA A 19 -1.71 -1.93 -35.48
N ILE A 20 -1.44 -1.61 -34.22
CA ILE A 20 -2.49 -1.38 -33.20
C ILE A 20 -3.05 0.05 -33.24
N ALA A 21 -2.37 1.02 -33.85
CA ALA A 21 -2.78 2.43 -33.84
C ALA A 21 -4.23 2.68 -34.34
N PRO A 22 -4.78 1.94 -35.31
CA PRO A 22 -6.18 2.07 -35.71
C PRO A 22 -7.19 1.52 -34.70
N HIS A 23 -6.75 0.71 -33.74
CA HIS A 23 -7.62 -0.01 -32.79
C HIS A 23 -7.76 0.78 -31.48
N TRP A 24 -8.72 1.69 -31.41
CA TRP A 24 -9.00 2.54 -30.24
C TRP A 24 -9.37 1.77 -28.95
N VAL A 25 -9.73 0.49 -29.06
CA VAL A 25 -10.08 -0.39 -27.95
C VAL A 25 -8.85 -0.71 -27.06
N LEU A 26 -7.65 -0.65 -27.62
CA LEU A 26 -6.40 -0.96 -26.96
C LEU A 26 -5.60 0.31 -26.62
N HIS A 27 -5.19 0.44 -25.38
CA HIS A 27 -4.29 1.50 -24.92
C HIS A 27 -3.03 0.90 -24.29
N ILE A 28 -1.87 1.14 -24.92
CA ILE A 28 -0.58 0.78 -24.33
C ILE A 28 -0.25 1.79 -23.23
N SER A 29 -0.42 1.37 -21.98
CA SER A 29 -0.15 2.22 -20.83
C SER A 29 1.35 2.34 -20.51
N ARG A 30 2.13 1.30 -20.86
CA ARG A 30 3.60 1.28 -20.69
C ARG A 30 4.23 0.39 -21.75
N SER A 31 5.34 0.85 -22.34
CA SER A 31 6.24 0.06 -23.18
C SER A 31 7.58 -0.12 -22.49
N LEU A 32 8.12 -1.33 -22.49
CA LEU A 32 9.42 -1.69 -21.91
C LEU A 32 10.36 -2.13 -23.02
N ASP A 33 11.53 -1.51 -23.07
CA ASP A 33 12.57 -1.74 -24.06
C ASP A 33 13.51 -2.87 -23.70
N GLU A 34 13.36 -3.40 -22.49
CA GLU A 34 14.13 -4.52 -21.94
C GLU A 34 13.20 -5.49 -21.21
N TYR A 35 13.65 -6.73 -21.08
CA TYR A 35 12.94 -7.69 -20.24
C TYR A 35 13.11 -7.30 -18.79
N PRO A 36 12.00 -7.03 -18.05
CA PRO A 36 12.07 -6.60 -16.67
C PRO A 36 12.58 -7.72 -15.75
N THR A 37 13.24 -7.31 -14.65
CA THR A 37 13.51 -8.25 -13.56
C THR A 37 12.20 -8.70 -12.89
N PRO A 38 12.17 -9.81 -12.13
CA PRO A 38 10.97 -10.23 -11.41
C PRO A 38 10.37 -9.17 -10.50
N GLN A 39 11.21 -8.34 -9.88
CA GLN A 39 10.75 -7.24 -9.03
C GLN A 39 10.15 -6.09 -9.85
N ASP A 40 10.81 -5.72 -10.95
CA ASP A 40 10.33 -4.66 -11.84
C ASP A 40 9.03 -5.06 -12.55
N LEU A 41 8.91 -6.33 -13.00
CA LEU A 41 7.68 -6.84 -13.59
C LEU A 41 6.49 -6.70 -12.62
N ARG A 42 6.66 -7.15 -11.38
CA ARG A 42 5.64 -7.05 -10.33
C ARG A 42 5.22 -5.60 -10.09
N ARG A 43 6.20 -4.70 -10.02
CA ARG A 43 5.99 -3.28 -9.82
C ARG A 43 5.24 -2.64 -11.00
N VAL A 44 5.66 -2.89 -12.23
CA VAL A 44 5.03 -2.35 -13.44
C VAL A 44 3.59 -2.87 -13.59
N VAL A 45 3.37 -4.17 -13.38
CA VAL A 45 2.02 -4.78 -13.45
C VAL A 45 1.10 -4.17 -12.39
N ARG A 46 1.57 -3.98 -11.17
CA ARG A 46 0.76 -3.36 -10.10
C ARG A 46 0.49 -1.87 -10.35
N ALA A 47 1.49 -1.13 -10.83
CA ALA A 47 1.37 0.30 -11.10
C ALA A 47 0.35 0.61 -12.21
N TRP A 48 0.43 -0.14 -13.30
CA TRP A 48 -0.36 0.14 -14.50
C TRP A 48 -1.66 -0.66 -14.58
N ALA A 49 -1.79 -1.70 -13.75
CA ALA A 49 -2.96 -2.59 -13.72
C ALA A 49 -3.43 -3.00 -15.12
N PRO A 50 -2.54 -3.62 -15.94
CA PRO A 50 -2.88 -4.00 -17.30
C PRO A 50 -3.88 -5.15 -17.31
N GLU A 51 -4.73 -5.16 -18.31
CA GLU A 51 -5.62 -6.27 -18.61
C GLU A 51 -4.92 -7.28 -19.54
N VAL A 52 -3.95 -6.77 -20.34
CA VAL A 52 -3.19 -7.54 -21.33
C VAL A 52 -1.70 -7.22 -21.23
N VAL A 53 -0.86 -8.24 -21.37
CA VAL A 53 0.58 -8.09 -21.57
C VAL A 53 0.96 -8.66 -22.92
N PHE A 54 1.49 -7.81 -23.80
CA PHE A 54 2.14 -8.20 -25.04
C PHE A 54 3.61 -8.45 -24.77
N LEU A 55 4.08 -9.66 -25.06
CA LEU A 55 5.43 -10.10 -24.71
C LEU A 55 6.17 -10.58 -25.95
N ASN A 56 7.26 -9.91 -26.30
CA ASN A 56 8.21 -10.43 -27.31
C ASN A 56 8.85 -11.73 -26.78
N ILE A 57 8.81 -12.78 -27.57
CA ILE A 57 9.32 -14.11 -27.23
C ILE A 57 10.56 -14.52 -28.02
N GLU A 58 11.25 -13.60 -28.69
CA GLU A 58 12.52 -13.92 -29.40
C GLU A 58 13.56 -14.49 -28.44
N ASN A 59 13.73 -13.87 -27.26
CA ASN A 59 14.50 -14.44 -26.16
C ASN A 59 13.59 -15.35 -25.31
N ILE A 60 13.53 -16.60 -25.70
CA ILE A 60 12.62 -17.59 -25.12
C ILE A 60 12.85 -17.75 -23.61
N HIS A 61 14.10 -17.75 -23.15
CA HIS A 61 14.41 -17.95 -21.73
C HIS A 61 13.85 -16.82 -20.87
N MET A 62 14.06 -15.56 -21.29
CA MET A 62 13.51 -14.40 -20.57
C MET A 62 12.00 -14.34 -20.65
N ALA A 63 11.43 -14.61 -21.82
CA ALA A 63 9.99 -14.64 -22.01
C ALA A 63 9.31 -15.72 -21.15
N GLU A 64 9.91 -16.91 -21.04
CA GLU A 64 9.41 -17.99 -20.18
C GLU A 64 9.40 -17.62 -18.70
N LEU A 65 10.45 -16.95 -18.21
CA LEU A 65 10.51 -16.46 -16.83
C LEU A 65 9.38 -15.46 -16.54
N ILE A 66 9.17 -14.49 -17.46
CA ILE A 66 8.11 -13.49 -17.35
C ILE A 66 6.73 -14.14 -17.42
N ALA A 67 6.49 -15.04 -18.40
CA ALA A 67 5.21 -15.69 -18.56
C ALA A 67 4.84 -16.54 -17.33
N ARG A 68 5.78 -17.29 -16.76
CA ARG A 68 5.59 -18.07 -15.53
C ARG A 68 5.29 -17.19 -14.33
N GLN A 69 5.98 -16.04 -14.20
CA GLN A 69 5.71 -15.12 -13.11
C GLN A 69 4.33 -14.49 -13.23
N LEU A 70 3.94 -14.03 -14.43
CA LEU A 70 2.60 -13.51 -14.69
C LEU A 70 1.52 -14.55 -14.38
N GLU A 71 1.75 -15.82 -14.75
CA GLU A 71 0.81 -16.91 -14.46
C GLU A 71 0.67 -17.16 -12.95
N ALA A 72 1.79 -17.15 -12.22
CA ALA A 72 1.80 -17.43 -10.78
C ALA A 72 1.21 -16.30 -9.94
N GLU A 73 1.52 -15.03 -10.29
CA GLU A 73 1.16 -13.88 -9.46
C GLU A 73 -0.06 -13.11 -9.98
N PHE A 74 -0.32 -13.16 -11.30
CA PHE A 74 -1.39 -12.40 -11.96
C PHE A 74 -2.15 -13.24 -12.99
N PRO A 75 -2.74 -14.38 -12.61
CA PRO A 75 -3.29 -15.37 -13.55
C PRO A 75 -4.44 -14.85 -14.41
N ALA A 76 -5.10 -13.76 -13.99
CA ALA A 76 -6.19 -13.13 -14.74
C ALA A 76 -5.72 -12.28 -15.92
N ILE A 77 -4.45 -11.82 -15.92
CA ILE A 77 -3.90 -11.00 -17.01
C ILE A 77 -3.76 -11.86 -18.26
N GLN A 78 -4.33 -11.35 -19.36
CA GLN A 78 -4.18 -11.98 -20.68
C GLN A 78 -2.75 -11.80 -21.19
N ARG A 79 -2.19 -12.83 -21.80
CA ARG A 79 -0.81 -12.84 -22.29
C ARG A 79 -0.80 -13.13 -23.78
N VAL A 80 -0.27 -12.22 -24.57
CA VAL A 80 -0.14 -12.33 -26.02
C VAL A 80 1.34 -12.36 -26.39
N ALA A 81 1.76 -13.38 -27.10
CA ALA A 81 3.11 -13.50 -27.61
C ALA A 81 3.30 -12.63 -28.86
N LEU A 82 4.44 -11.97 -28.97
CA LEU A 82 4.89 -11.27 -30.18
C LEU A 82 6.17 -11.94 -30.70
N HIS A 83 6.22 -12.24 -31.99
CA HIS A 83 7.40 -12.85 -32.61
C HIS A 83 7.55 -12.42 -34.08
N PRO A 84 8.80 -12.27 -34.59
CA PRO A 84 9.00 -11.87 -35.99
C PRO A 84 8.60 -12.93 -37.02
N SER A 85 8.34 -14.19 -36.63
CA SER A 85 7.92 -15.24 -37.55
C SER A 85 6.90 -16.20 -36.92
N GLN A 86 6.07 -16.81 -37.75
CA GLN A 86 5.05 -17.77 -37.35
C GLN A 86 5.42 -19.15 -37.87
N ASP A 87 6.21 -19.92 -37.10
CA ASP A 87 6.52 -21.31 -37.42
C ASP A 87 6.00 -22.28 -36.33
N VAL A 88 5.99 -23.59 -36.68
CA VAL A 88 5.48 -24.62 -35.78
C VAL A 88 6.25 -24.72 -34.48
N THR A 89 7.54 -24.35 -34.47
CA THR A 89 8.39 -24.37 -33.26
C THR A 89 8.04 -23.26 -32.31
N VAL A 90 7.75 -22.07 -32.85
CA VAL A 90 7.28 -20.89 -32.07
C VAL A 90 5.91 -21.19 -31.45
N LEU A 91 4.95 -21.72 -32.24
CA LEU A 91 3.63 -22.06 -31.73
C LEU A 91 3.70 -23.10 -30.59
N ARG A 92 4.54 -24.11 -30.72
CA ARG A 92 4.73 -25.09 -29.64
C ARG A 92 5.25 -24.45 -28.34
N ARG A 93 6.15 -23.47 -28.45
CA ARG A 93 6.70 -22.76 -27.30
C ARG A 93 5.68 -21.84 -26.66
N VAL A 94 4.89 -21.12 -27.44
CA VAL A 94 3.77 -20.29 -26.95
C VAL A 94 2.82 -21.14 -26.10
N LEU A 95 2.45 -22.33 -26.57
CA LEU A 95 1.62 -23.25 -25.80
C LEU A 95 2.29 -23.73 -24.50
N GLN A 96 3.61 -23.99 -24.52
CA GLN A 96 4.38 -24.39 -23.33
C GLN A 96 4.45 -23.27 -22.29
N MET A 97 4.38 -21.99 -22.69
CA MET A 97 4.30 -20.81 -21.81
C MET A 97 2.87 -20.52 -21.35
N HIS A 98 1.91 -21.38 -21.66
CA HIS A 98 0.48 -21.19 -21.38
C HIS A 98 -0.07 -19.86 -21.93
N MET A 99 0.46 -19.44 -23.08
CA MET A 99 -0.06 -18.31 -23.83
C MET A 99 -0.98 -18.84 -24.92
N THR A 100 -2.14 -18.20 -25.09
CA THR A 100 -3.17 -18.69 -26.03
C THR A 100 -3.16 -17.95 -27.36
N GLN A 101 -2.53 -16.77 -27.40
CA GLN A 101 -2.51 -15.88 -28.56
C GLN A 101 -1.06 -15.61 -28.98
N LEU A 102 -0.83 -15.63 -30.31
CA LEU A 102 0.43 -15.24 -30.94
C LEU A 102 0.13 -14.27 -32.07
N LEU A 103 0.79 -13.15 -32.09
CA LEU A 103 0.85 -12.23 -33.22
C LEU A 103 2.26 -12.23 -33.81
N SER A 104 2.36 -12.30 -35.11
CA SER A 104 3.66 -12.35 -35.81
C SER A 104 3.76 -11.26 -36.87
N SER A 105 5.01 -10.84 -37.13
CA SER A 105 5.29 -9.92 -38.22
C SER A 105 5.13 -10.65 -39.58
N PRO A 106 4.57 -9.94 -40.60
CA PRO A 106 3.96 -8.63 -40.54
C PRO A 106 2.61 -8.67 -39.80
N PHE A 107 2.39 -7.72 -38.88
CA PHE A 107 1.15 -7.67 -38.11
C PHE A 107 -0.02 -7.23 -39.00
N GLU A 108 -0.76 -8.16 -39.55
CA GLU A 108 -1.92 -7.84 -40.38
C GLU A 108 -3.07 -7.27 -39.52
N SER A 109 -3.63 -6.15 -39.97
CA SER A 109 -4.69 -5.44 -39.19
C SER A 109 -5.91 -6.31 -38.92
N VAL A 110 -6.23 -7.27 -39.77
CA VAL A 110 -7.35 -8.22 -39.58
C VAL A 110 -7.03 -9.19 -38.46
N GLU A 111 -5.84 -9.80 -38.47
CA GLU A 111 -5.40 -10.75 -37.44
C GLU A 111 -5.30 -10.05 -36.05
N VAL A 112 -4.73 -8.86 -36.02
CA VAL A 112 -4.68 -8.03 -34.81
C VAL A 112 -6.08 -7.74 -34.28
N GLY A 113 -7.01 -7.36 -35.15
CA GLY A 113 -8.40 -7.09 -34.79
C GLY A 113 -9.09 -8.33 -34.19
N GLU A 114 -8.94 -9.51 -34.80
CA GLU A 114 -9.52 -10.76 -34.31
C GLU A 114 -9.00 -11.14 -32.91
N VAL A 115 -7.69 -10.96 -32.68
CA VAL A 115 -7.07 -11.20 -31.36
C VAL A 115 -7.61 -10.20 -30.33
N LEU A 116 -7.73 -8.92 -30.67
CA LEU A 116 -8.26 -7.90 -29.74
C LEU A 116 -9.74 -8.17 -29.40
N ASP A 117 -10.57 -8.56 -30.37
CA ASP A 117 -11.96 -8.93 -30.15
C ASP A 117 -12.09 -10.17 -29.24
N GLN A 118 -11.19 -11.13 -29.39
CA GLN A 118 -11.16 -12.31 -28.50
C GLN A 118 -10.74 -11.93 -27.09
N LEU A 119 -9.73 -11.09 -26.93
CA LEU A 119 -9.30 -10.60 -25.61
C LEU A 119 -10.40 -9.82 -24.91
N GLU A 120 -11.17 -8.99 -25.62
CA GLU A 120 -12.28 -8.25 -25.06
C GLU A 120 -13.37 -9.19 -24.53
N ARG A 121 -13.77 -10.21 -25.29
CA ARG A 121 -14.71 -11.24 -24.86
C ARG A 121 -14.22 -12.00 -23.62
N ASP A 122 -12.93 -12.36 -23.60
CA ASP A 122 -12.35 -13.11 -22.48
C ASP A 122 -12.31 -12.25 -21.20
N LEU A 123 -12.06 -10.94 -21.34
CA LEU A 123 -12.06 -9.97 -20.23
C LEU A 123 -13.46 -9.67 -19.70
N GLU A 124 -14.50 -9.67 -20.55
CA GLU A 124 -15.89 -9.56 -20.10
C GLU A 124 -16.30 -10.76 -19.23
N VAL A 125 -15.83 -11.96 -19.55
CA VAL A 125 -16.12 -13.19 -18.79
C VAL A 125 -15.26 -13.27 -17.53
N ARG A 126 -14.00 -12.82 -17.59
CA ARG A 126 -13.03 -12.84 -16.49
C ARG A 126 -12.30 -11.50 -16.40
N PRO A 127 -12.91 -10.49 -15.75
CA PRO A 127 -12.26 -9.20 -15.59
C PRO A 127 -10.98 -9.35 -14.75
N VAL A 128 -9.93 -8.65 -15.17
CA VAL A 128 -8.67 -8.62 -14.45
C VAL A 128 -8.84 -7.76 -13.21
N VAL A 129 -8.82 -8.38 -12.05
CA VAL A 129 -8.72 -7.71 -10.76
C VAL A 129 -7.27 -7.86 -10.30
N ILE A 130 -6.51 -6.80 -10.38
CA ILE A 130 -5.17 -6.77 -9.77
C ILE A 130 -5.38 -6.42 -8.31
N ASP A 131 -5.12 -7.38 -7.44
CA ASP A 131 -5.23 -7.19 -6.01
C ASP A 131 -4.31 -6.05 -5.56
N SER A 132 -4.93 -4.91 -5.25
CA SER A 132 -4.27 -3.90 -4.43
C SER A 132 -4.12 -4.46 -3.02
N THR A 133 -3.02 -4.12 -2.32
CA THR A 133 -2.86 -4.61 -0.96
C THR A 133 -4.03 -4.17 -0.07
N ASP A 134 -4.56 -5.08 0.72
CA ASP A 134 -5.49 -4.83 1.82
C ASP A 134 -4.76 -4.47 3.14
N ARG A 135 -3.44 -4.30 3.09
CA ARG A 135 -2.57 -4.01 4.23
C ARG A 135 -2.19 -2.53 4.25
N PHE A 136 -3.20 -1.68 4.38
CA PHE A 136 -3.02 -0.25 4.57
C PHE A 136 -3.37 0.14 6.02
N PHE A 137 -2.36 0.54 6.78
CA PHE A 137 -2.43 0.85 8.21
C PHE A 137 -2.24 2.35 8.45
N ALA A 138 -3.23 3.00 9.05
CA ALA A 138 -3.16 4.40 9.45
C ALA A 138 -2.84 4.51 10.94
N PHE A 139 -1.69 5.06 11.29
CA PHE A 139 -1.29 5.33 12.67
C PHE A 139 -1.77 6.73 13.05
N MET A 140 -2.67 6.79 14.02
CA MET A 140 -3.29 8.03 14.46
C MET A 140 -3.02 8.27 15.95
N PRO A 141 -2.42 9.40 16.34
CA PRO A 141 -2.24 9.70 17.76
C PRO A 141 -3.56 10.07 18.42
N ALA A 142 -3.77 9.63 19.66
CA ALA A 142 -4.87 10.13 20.50
C ALA A 142 -4.66 11.61 20.88
N LYS A 143 -3.42 12.00 21.01
CA LYS A 143 -2.95 13.34 21.38
C LYS A 143 -1.55 13.54 20.80
N ALA A 144 -1.18 14.77 20.44
CA ALA A 144 0.19 15.09 20.06
C ALA A 144 1.18 14.62 21.13
N GLY A 145 2.29 14.04 20.68
CA GLY A 145 3.39 13.59 21.54
C GLY A 145 3.22 12.22 22.19
N VAL A 146 2.17 11.42 21.89
CA VAL A 146 2.04 10.04 22.39
C VAL A 146 2.96 9.03 21.71
N GLY A 147 3.71 9.43 20.68
CA GLY A 147 4.69 8.61 19.97
C GLY A 147 4.10 7.76 18.84
N ALA A 148 3.02 8.23 18.21
CA ALA A 148 2.40 7.53 17.07
C ALA A 148 3.39 7.38 15.91
N SER A 149 4.10 8.45 15.53
CA SER A 149 5.13 8.42 14.49
C SER A 149 6.28 7.46 14.82
N THR A 150 6.70 7.39 16.09
CA THR A 150 7.72 6.43 16.54
C THR A 150 7.23 4.99 16.34
N ILE A 151 5.99 4.69 16.71
CA ILE A 151 5.41 3.36 16.52
C ILE A 151 5.22 3.06 15.02
N ALA A 152 4.74 4.02 14.24
CA ALA A 152 4.58 3.90 12.79
C ALA A 152 5.91 3.56 12.11
N ALA A 153 6.96 4.35 12.36
CA ALA A 153 8.30 4.16 11.80
C ALA A 153 8.90 2.79 12.16
N ASN A 154 8.90 2.43 13.45
CA ASN A 154 9.46 1.16 13.91
C ASN A 154 8.65 -0.05 13.43
N THR A 155 7.31 0.05 13.36
CA THR A 155 6.46 -1.04 12.85
C THR A 155 6.65 -1.22 11.34
N THR A 156 6.74 -0.12 10.59
CA THR A 156 6.98 -0.18 9.13
C THR A 156 8.37 -0.76 8.83
N TRP A 157 9.36 -0.36 9.61
CA TRP A 157 10.68 -1.00 9.53
C TRP A 157 10.61 -2.50 9.83
N ALA A 158 9.84 -2.92 10.84
CA ALA A 158 9.69 -4.35 11.14
C ALA A 158 9.01 -5.12 10.00
N PHE A 159 8.05 -4.52 9.27
CA PHE A 159 7.48 -5.10 8.05
C PHE A 159 8.54 -5.31 6.96
N SER A 160 9.47 -4.36 6.78
CA SER A 160 10.52 -4.45 5.75
C SER A 160 11.56 -5.54 6.01
N GLN A 161 11.61 -6.08 7.24
CA GLN A 161 12.47 -7.21 7.59
C GLN A 161 11.80 -8.58 7.29
N ILE A 162 10.55 -8.58 6.87
CA ILE A 162 9.85 -9.79 6.47
C ILE A 162 10.16 -10.07 5.00
N GLU A 163 10.59 -11.29 4.71
CA GLU A 163 11.02 -11.71 3.38
C GLU A 163 9.95 -11.39 2.31
N ASN A 164 10.40 -10.90 1.16
CA ASN A 164 9.54 -10.55 0.01
C ASN A 164 8.45 -9.51 0.31
N THR A 165 8.67 -8.63 1.29
CA THR A 165 7.71 -7.58 1.66
C THR A 165 8.23 -6.20 1.27
N SER A 166 7.60 -5.57 0.26
CA SER A 166 7.81 -4.17 -0.08
C SER A 166 6.94 -3.28 0.82
N VAL A 167 7.52 -2.25 1.41
CA VAL A 167 6.83 -1.40 2.38
C VAL A 167 7.00 0.08 2.07
N LEU A 168 5.93 0.85 2.33
CA LEU A 168 5.93 2.31 2.26
C LEU A 168 5.50 2.87 3.62
N LEU A 169 6.23 3.86 4.12
CA LEU A 169 5.77 4.77 5.16
C LEU A 169 5.51 6.14 4.54
N ALA A 170 4.26 6.59 4.54
CA ALA A 170 3.86 7.91 4.08
C ALA A 170 3.53 8.80 5.28
N ASP A 171 4.25 9.92 5.42
CA ASP A 171 4.05 10.92 6.46
C ASP A 171 3.03 11.96 5.99
N PHE A 172 1.80 11.85 6.50
CA PHE A 172 0.69 12.78 6.21
C PHE A 172 0.59 13.95 7.19
N ASP A 173 1.50 14.05 8.16
CA ASP A 173 1.58 15.22 9.05
C ASP A 173 2.38 16.35 8.39
N MET A 174 1.72 17.11 7.53
CA MET A 174 2.34 18.22 6.81
C MET A 174 2.64 19.44 7.71
N ALA A 175 2.15 19.46 8.94
CA ALA A 175 2.36 20.56 9.87
C ALA A 175 3.53 20.31 10.83
N SER A 176 3.69 19.06 11.26
CA SER A 176 4.67 18.67 12.29
C SER A 176 5.28 17.29 12.06
N GLY A 177 5.36 16.84 10.80
CA GLY A 177 5.95 15.56 10.43
C GLY A 177 7.39 15.41 10.90
N VAL A 178 7.70 14.26 11.47
CA VAL A 178 9.00 13.99 12.10
C VAL A 178 9.73 12.79 11.46
N THR A 179 9.14 12.18 10.45
CA THR A 179 9.71 10.99 9.79
C THR A 179 11.10 11.27 9.21
N GLU A 180 11.29 12.44 8.59
CA GLU A 180 12.58 12.90 8.05
C GLU A 180 13.65 12.95 9.14
N PHE A 181 13.32 13.54 10.29
CA PHE A 181 14.20 13.63 11.45
C PHE A 181 14.47 12.26 12.08
N MET A 182 13.47 11.39 12.20
CA MET A 182 13.60 10.06 12.79
C MET A 182 14.56 9.14 12.02
N PHE A 183 14.59 9.27 10.71
CA PHE A 183 15.48 8.48 9.85
C PHE A 183 16.78 9.21 9.49
N ASN A 184 17.04 10.38 10.10
CA ASN A 184 18.23 11.22 9.83
C ASN A 184 18.46 11.37 8.33
N THR A 185 17.43 11.76 7.59
CA THR A 185 17.41 11.85 6.13
C THR A 185 16.74 13.13 5.68
N SER A 186 16.89 13.47 4.42
CA SER A 186 16.18 14.55 3.76
C SER A 186 15.87 14.18 2.31
N HIS A 187 14.83 14.79 1.75
CA HIS A 187 14.48 14.63 0.37
C HIS A 187 13.87 15.92 -0.18
N ASP A 188 14.26 16.30 -1.41
CA ASP A 188 13.81 17.56 -2.02
C ASP A 188 12.32 17.54 -2.42
N ARG A 189 11.79 16.35 -2.67
CA ARG A 189 10.38 16.12 -3.01
C ARG A 189 9.62 15.48 -1.86
N ASN A 190 8.32 15.73 -1.81
CA ASN A 190 7.50 15.39 -0.65
C ASN A 190 6.06 14.99 -1.02
N LEU A 191 5.24 14.74 -0.03
CA LEU A 191 3.84 14.34 -0.16
C LEU A 191 3.01 15.31 -1.02
N ALA A 192 3.22 16.63 -0.90
CA ALA A 192 2.49 17.60 -1.71
C ALA A 192 2.87 17.51 -3.20
N ASP A 193 4.15 17.25 -3.51
CA ASP A 193 4.58 17.01 -4.88
C ASP A 193 3.95 15.72 -5.44
N ALA A 194 3.87 14.66 -4.61
CA ALA A 194 3.23 13.40 -4.99
C ALA A 194 1.75 13.61 -5.37
N THR A 195 1.03 14.41 -4.59
CA THR A 195 -0.39 14.68 -4.83
C THR A 195 -0.63 15.63 -6.00
N ALA A 196 0.31 16.53 -6.32
CA ALA A 196 0.22 17.41 -7.47
C ALA A 196 0.26 16.65 -8.82
N HIS A 197 0.92 15.49 -8.89
CA HIS A 197 0.99 14.66 -10.09
C HIS A 197 -0.35 13.94 -10.41
N GLY A 198 -1.23 13.74 -9.44
CA GLY A 198 -2.57 13.17 -9.62
C GLY A 198 -2.55 11.83 -10.37
N ARG A 199 -3.35 11.72 -11.47
CA ARG A 199 -3.44 10.50 -12.30
C ARG A 199 -2.19 10.20 -13.13
N GLN A 200 -1.21 11.11 -13.15
CA GLN A 200 0.03 10.98 -13.92
C GLN A 200 1.20 10.45 -13.08
N LEU A 201 0.94 9.89 -11.88
CA LEU A 201 1.96 9.18 -11.13
C LEU A 201 2.38 7.94 -11.92
N ASP A 202 3.56 7.99 -12.50
CA ASP A 202 4.25 6.86 -13.10
C ASP A 202 5.42 6.41 -12.21
N ASP A 203 6.08 5.33 -12.59
CA ASP A 203 7.18 4.76 -11.84
C ASP A 203 8.37 5.72 -11.70
N ASP A 204 8.67 6.53 -12.73
CA ASP A 204 9.80 7.44 -12.71
C ASP A 204 9.49 8.65 -11.81
N ALA A 205 8.27 9.20 -11.91
CA ALA A 205 7.80 10.23 -11.00
C ALA A 205 7.81 9.71 -9.56
N TRP A 206 7.30 8.48 -9.33
CA TRP A 206 7.28 7.87 -8.00
C TRP A 206 8.68 7.71 -7.40
N ARG A 207 9.65 7.17 -8.17
CA ARG A 207 11.05 7.04 -7.72
C ARG A 207 11.66 8.37 -7.32
N SER A 208 11.25 9.47 -7.95
CA SER A 208 11.73 10.80 -7.60
C SER A 208 11.11 11.38 -6.33
N LEU A 209 9.99 10.80 -5.85
CA LEU A 209 9.23 11.27 -4.69
C LEU A 209 9.57 10.52 -3.41
N ILE A 210 10.11 9.31 -3.52
CA ILE A 210 10.40 8.47 -2.36
C ILE A 210 11.88 8.52 -1.98
N LYS A 211 12.12 8.36 -0.68
CA LYS A 211 13.45 8.12 -0.11
C LYS A 211 13.53 6.70 0.41
N THR A 212 14.43 5.88 -0.12
CA THR A 212 14.64 4.51 0.36
C THR A 212 15.69 4.47 1.44
N ILE A 213 15.39 3.86 2.58
CA ILE A 213 16.32 3.58 3.68
C ILE A 213 16.26 2.09 4.03
N GLY A 214 17.35 1.38 3.80
CA GLY A 214 17.34 -0.08 3.86
C GLY A 214 16.31 -0.66 2.88
N ASN A 215 15.33 -1.41 3.38
CA ASN A 215 14.24 -1.98 2.59
C ASN A 215 12.91 -1.21 2.78
N THR A 216 12.96 0.02 3.30
CA THR A 216 11.79 0.83 3.59
C THR A 216 11.78 2.06 2.68
N ASP A 217 10.71 2.23 1.94
CA ASP A 217 10.45 3.45 1.18
C ASP A 217 9.69 4.45 2.05
N LEU A 218 10.12 5.71 2.01
CA LEU A 218 9.56 6.83 2.75
C LEU A 218 9.00 7.86 1.78
N LEU A 219 7.74 8.26 1.96
CA LEU A 219 7.17 9.45 1.36
C LEU A 219 7.06 10.51 2.46
N LEU A 220 7.94 11.49 2.42
CA LEU A 220 8.09 12.48 3.48
C LEU A 220 7.05 13.59 3.37
N SER A 221 6.63 14.17 4.51
CA SER A 221 5.69 15.30 4.57
C SER A 221 6.27 16.60 3.99
N GLY A 222 7.60 16.75 4.06
CA GLY A 222 8.33 17.95 3.64
C GLY A 222 8.30 19.07 4.69
N ALA A 223 8.72 20.27 4.27
CA ALA A 223 8.72 21.43 5.15
C ALA A 223 7.29 21.81 5.58
N PRO A 224 7.10 22.26 6.83
CA PRO A 224 5.79 22.61 7.34
C PRO A 224 5.06 23.63 6.46
N ARG A 225 3.82 23.32 6.09
CA ARG A 225 2.95 24.18 5.28
C ARG A 225 1.70 24.54 6.06
N VAL A 226 1.35 25.82 6.09
CA VAL A 226 0.18 26.30 6.80
C VAL A 226 -0.96 26.53 5.80
N GLY A 227 -2.11 25.90 6.05
CA GLY A 227 -3.34 26.14 5.28
C GLY A 227 -3.45 25.39 3.94
N GLU A 228 -2.48 24.57 3.58
CA GLU A 228 -2.55 23.73 2.37
C GLU A 228 -3.00 22.32 2.76
N GLY A 229 -4.28 22.02 2.54
CA GLY A 229 -4.80 20.64 2.58
C GLY A 229 -4.65 19.96 1.23
N ILE A 230 -4.51 18.66 1.23
CA ILE A 230 -4.54 17.85 0.01
C ILE A 230 -5.98 17.44 -0.26
N ALA A 231 -6.46 17.69 -1.48
CA ALA A 231 -7.83 17.33 -1.85
C ALA A 231 -8.06 15.81 -1.75
N ARG A 232 -9.23 15.42 -1.24
CA ARG A 232 -9.61 14.00 -1.03
C ARG A 232 -9.33 13.10 -2.24
N VAL A 233 -9.61 13.60 -3.45
CA VAL A 233 -9.38 12.83 -4.70
C VAL A 233 -7.90 12.55 -4.92
N GLN A 234 -7.03 13.51 -4.63
CA GLN A 234 -5.58 13.36 -4.75
C GLN A 234 -5.04 12.37 -3.73
N VAL A 235 -5.51 12.44 -2.47
CA VAL A 235 -5.17 11.45 -1.42
C VAL A 235 -5.58 10.04 -1.85
N ALA A 236 -6.81 9.86 -2.34
CA ALA A 236 -7.29 8.55 -2.78
C ALA A 236 -6.46 8.00 -3.95
N GLN A 237 -6.09 8.82 -4.93
CA GLN A 237 -5.25 8.42 -6.06
C GLN A 237 -3.84 8.03 -5.62
N LEU A 238 -3.24 8.79 -4.71
CA LEU A 238 -1.94 8.47 -4.13
C LEU A 238 -1.95 7.13 -3.39
N ILE A 239 -2.96 6.93 -2.53
CA ILE A 239 -3.11 5.69 -1.76
C ILE A 239 -3.37 4.50 -2.69
N GLU A 240 -4.20 4.67 -3.71
CA GLU A 240 -4.45 3.64 -4.72
C GLU A 240 -3.16 3.24 -5.44
N PHE A 241 -2.34 4.22 -5.85
CA PHE A 241 -1.03 3.98 -6.45
C PHE A 241 -0.11 3.24 -5.46
N ALA A 242 -0.02 3.70 -4.21
CA ALA A 242 0.79 3.05 -3.18
C ALA A 242 0.36 1.60 -2.93
N ARG A 243 -0.94 1.33 -2.81
CA ARG A 243 -1.49 -0.01 -2.59
C ARG A 243 -1.22 -0.99 -3.73
N ARG A 244 -1.04 -0.49 -4.95
CA ARG A 244 -0.65 -1.32 -6.10
C ARG A 244 0.83 -1.66 -6.12
N ASN A 245 1.67 -0.78 -5.57
CA ASN A 245 3.14 -0.92 -5.66
C ASN A 245 3.78 -1.58 -4.44
N TYR A 246 3.09 -1.57 -3.28
CA TYR A 246 3.62 -2.09 -2.02
C TYR A 246 2.77 -3.21 -1.44
N ASN A 247 3.43 -4.15 -0.77
CA ASN A 247 2.74 -5.20 -0.02
C ASN A 247 2.11 -4.65 1.26
N VAL A 248 2.73 -3.63 1.86
CA VAL A 248 2.25 -2.95 3.07
C VAL A 248 2.43 -1.45 2.90
N VAL A 249 1.38 -0.70 3.21
CA VAL A 249 1.41 0.77 3.27
C VAL A 249 1.08 1.21 4.69
N SER A 250 1.93 2.06 5.26
CA SER A 250 1.72 2.71 6.55
C SER A 250 1.55 4.21 6.34
N ALA A 251 0.54 4.81 6.96
CA ALA A 251 0.35 6.25 7.00
C ALA A 251 0.55 6.75 8.42
N ASP A 252 1.47 7.69 8.61
CA ASP A 252 1.59 8.46 9.85
C ASP A 252 0.72 9.70 9.77
N LEU A 253 -0.19 9.88 10.73
CA LEU A 253 -1.22 10.91 10.73
C LEU A 253 -1.01 11.94 11.85
N PRO A 254 -1.38 13.21 11.62
CA PRO A 254 -1.46 14.21 12.68
C PRO A 254 -2.56 13.88 13.70
N ASP A 255 -2.60 14.61 14.80
CA ASP A 255 -3.65 14.46 15.80
C ASP A 255 -4.97 15.19 15.45
N THR A 256 -5.03 15.82 14.28
CA THR A 256 -6.18 16.55 13.75
C THR A 256 -7.09 15.68 12.88
N PHE A 257 -8.35 16.10 12.71
CA PHE A 257 -9.32 15.53 11.78
C PHE A 257 -9.59 16.49 10.63
N ASP A 258 -8.51 16.91 9.94
CA ASP A 258 -8.64 17.69 8.72
C ASP A 258 -9.10 16.82 7.54
N GLU A 259 -9.32 17.45 6.40
CA GLU A 259 -9.84 16.78 5.19
C GLU A 259 -8.88 15.68 4.68
N THR A 260 -7.57 15.91 4.75
CA THR A 260 -6.53 14.95 4.37
C THR A 260 -6.56 13.73 5.28
N THR A 261 -6.53 13.95 6.60
CA THR A 261 -6.61 12.88 7.60
C THR A 261 -7.87 12.04 7.44
N LEU A 262 -9.03 12.68 7.25
CA LEU A 262 -10.29 11.97 7.03
C LEU A 262 -10.29 11.15 5.74
N ALA A 263 -9.67 11.65 4.68
CA ALA A 263 -9.52 10.89 3.43
C ALA A 263 -8.66 9.63 3.65
N VAL A 264 -7.51 9.75 4.32
CA VAL A 264 -6.63 8.62 4.65
C VAL A 264 -7.34 7.59 5.53
N LEU A 265 -8.05 8.01 6.59
CA LEU A 265 -8.77 7.12 7.50
C LEU A 265 -9.87 6.31 6.78
N ARG A 266 -10.55 6.90 5.79
CA ARG A 266 -11.57 6.20 4.99
C ARG A 266 -10.96 5.10 4.13
N GLU A 267 -9.80 5.35 3.55
CA GLU A 267 -9.08 4.40 2.71
C GLU A 267 -8.35 3.31 3.52
N ALA A 268 -7.98 3.57 4.77
CA ALA A 268 -7.26 2.62 5.62
C ALA A 268 -8.05 1.33 5.87
N ASN A 269 -7.38 0.19 5.85
CA ASN A 269 -7.93 -1.10 6.26
C ASN A 269 -7.99 -1.23 7.77
N ARG A 270 -7.00 -0.67 8.48
CA ARG A 270 -6.98 -0.55 9.95
C ARG A 270 -6.53 0.83 10.38
N ILE A 271 -7.15 1.34 11.43
CA ILE A 271 -6.80 2.59 12.11
C ILE A 271 -6.18 2.20 13.44
N LEU A 272 -4.90 2.48 13.60
CA LEU A 272 -4.10 2.16 14.77
C LEU A 272 -4.05 3.40 15.67
N LEU A 273 -4.99 3.50 16.62
CA LEU A 273 -5.08 4.64 17.54
C LEU A 273 -4.05 4.46 18.65
N VAL A 274 -3.03 5.32 18.65
CA VAL A 274 -1.93 5.29 19.62
C VAL A 274 -2.24 6.23 20.79
N THR A 275 -2.16 5.71 22.00
CA THR A 275 -2.28 6.48 23.25
C THR A 275 -1.17 6.14 24.23
N THR A 276 -1.10 6.85 25.33
CA THR A 276 -0.24 6.55 26.49
C THR A 276 -1.12 6.34 27.73
N PRO A 277 -0.59 5.76 28.84
CA PRO A 277 -1.39 5.49 30.03
C PRO A 277 -1.88 6.72 30.80
N GLU A 278 -1.41 7.94 30.43
CA GLU A 278 -1.80 9.17 31.11
C GLU A 278 -3.27 9.52 30.88
N LEU A 279 -3.98 9.93 31.96
CA LEU A 279 -5.40 10.24 31.93
C LEU A 279 -5.82 11.22 30.82
N PRO A 280 -5.09 12.32 30.53
CA PRO A 280 -5.45 13.21 29.43
C PRO A 280 -5.41 12.53 28.07
N ALA A 281 -4.42 11.66 27.82
CA ALA A 281 -4.30 10.92 26.56
C ALA A 281 -5.44 9.90 26.41
N LEU A 282 -5.77 9.15 27.48
CA LEU A 282 -6.89 8.22 27.51
C LEU A 282 -8.23 8.92 27.27
N ARG A 283 -8.42 10.10 27.88
CA ARG A 283 -9.62 10.90 27.64
C ARG A 283 -9.78 11.30 26.19
N LEU A 284 -8.69 11.77 25.54
CA LEU A 284 -8.71 12.16 24.14
C LEU A 284 -8.85 10.95 23.23
N ALA A 285 -8.23 9.80 23.56
CA ALA A 285 -8.44 8.55 22.86
C ALA A 285 -9.94 8.16 22.85
N HIS A 286 -10.61 8.21 24.01
CA HIS A 286 -12.04 7.94 24.11
C HIS A 286 -12.87 8.88 23.21
N LEU A 287 -12.58 10.18 23.22
CA LEU A 287 -13.29 11.14 22.36
C LEU A 287 -13.08 10.87 20.89
N LYS A 288 -11.86 10.50 20.46
CA LYS A 288 -11.57 10.10 19.09
C LYS A 288 -12.32 8.82 18.71
N VAL A 289 -12.41 7.84 19.59
CA VAL A 289 -13.21 6.62 19.38
C VAL A 289 -14.68 6.96 19.13
N LEU A 290 -15.25 7.87 19.94
CA LEU A 290 -16.65 8.32 19.75
C LEU A 290 -16.83 9.05 18.40
N LEU A 291 -15.85 9.84 17.96
CA LEU A 291 -15.89 10.52 16.67
C LEU A 291 -15.77 9.51 15.52
N LEU A 292 -14.83 8.58 15.58
CA LEU A 292 -14.65 7.53 14.57
C LEU A 292 -15.89 6.65 14.44
N ARG A 293 -16.60 6.41 15.54
CA ARG A 293 -17.91 5.72 15.52
C ARG A 293 -18.98 6.51 14.75
N LYS A 294 -19.04 7.84 14.94
CA LYS A 294 -19.97 8.70 14.20
C LYS A 294 -19.64 8.79 12.70
N LEU A 295 -18.41 8.49 12.33
CA LEU A 295 -17.93 8.47 10.94
C LEU A 295 -18.01 7.09 10.29
N ASP A 296 -18.61 6.10 10.95
CA ASP A 296 -18.70 4.69 10.51
C ASP A 296 -17.33 4.03 10.27
N LEU A 297 -16.30 4.45 11.03
CA LEU A 297 -14.95 3.92 10.94
C LEU A 297 -14.55 3.05 12.14
N PHE A 298 -15.43 2.87 13.11
CA PHE A 298 -15.14 2.20 14.38
C PHE A 298 -14.64 0.78 14.22
N ASP A 299 -15.19 0.01 13.31
CA ASP A 299 -14.82 -1.39 13.06
C ASP A 299 -13.37 -1.58 12.59
N LYS A 300 -12.77 -0.50 12.07
CA LYS A 300 -11.37 -0.48 11.63
C LYS A 300 -10.39 -0.10 12.75
N VAL A 301 -10.86 0.35 13.91
CA VAL A 301 -10.03 0.95 14.97
C VAL A 301 -9.45 -0.12 15.89
N SER A 302 -8.17 -0.03 16.15
CA SER A 302 -7.43 -0.84 17.13
C SER A 302 -6.66 0.08 18.06
N LEU A 303 -6.69 -0.21 19.36
CA LEU A 303 -6.01 0.60 20.38
C LEU A 303 -4.60 0.08 20.63
N LEU A 304 -3.62 0.98 20.52
CA LEU A 304 -2.22 0.74 20.88
C LEU A 304 -1.85 1.61 22.08
N VAL A 305 -1.20 1.00 23.08
CA VAL A 305 -0.74 1.72 24.27
C VAL A 305 0.78 1.81 24.25
N ASN A 306 1.29 3.02 24.09
CA ASN A 306 2.73 3.30 24.09
C ASN A 306 3.19 3.73 25.50
N ARG A 307 4.51 3.65 25.75
CA ARG A 307 5.16 4.05 27.01
C ARG A 307 4.64 3.34 28.24
N VAL A 308 4.39 2.03 28.09
CA VAL A 308 4.01 1.18 29.21
C VAL A 308 5.25 0.89 30.06
N SER A 309 5.20 1.25 31.34
CA SER A 309 6.24 0.95 32.33
C SER A 309 5.76 -0.11 33.32
N SER A 310 6.70 -0.71 34.05
CA SER A 310 6.39 -1.67 35.14
C SER A 310 5.60 -1.02 36.29
N ARG A 311 5.53 0.30 36.37
CA ARG A 311 4.82 1.07 37.40
C ARG A 311 3.61 1.79 36.82
N LEU A 312 2.75 1.04 36.10
CA LEU A 312 1.50 1.60 35.60
C LEU A 312 0.56 1.95 36.75
N GLU A 313 0.02 3.17 36.73
CA GLU A 313 -1.07 3.58 37.64
C GLU A 313 -2.40 2.91 37.27
N LEU A 314 -2.61 2.63 35.96
CA LEU A 314 -3.79 1.96 35.42
C LEU A 314 -3.39 0.66 34.71
N SER A 315 -4.07 -0.41 35.02
CA SER A 315 -3.92 -1.68 34.31
C SER A 315 -4.48 -1.61 32.88
N LEU A 316 -4.02 -2.49 31.97
CA LEU A 316 -4.55 -2.54 30.59
C LEU A 316 -6.08 -2.71 30.55
N PRO A 317 -6.75 -3.56 31.36
CA PRO A 317 -8.21 -3.64 31.39
C PRO A 317 -8.91 -2.33 31.81
N GLU A 318 -8.31 -1.55 32.70
CA GLU A 318 -8.84 -0.22 33.09
C GLU A 318 -8.69 0.79 31.94
N ILE A 319 -7.60 0.73 31.19
CA ILE A 319 -7.39 1.54 29.96
C ILE A 319 -8.45 1.16 28.91
N GLU A 320 -8.66 -0.14 28.66
CA GLU A 320 -9.70 -0.63 27.73
C GLU A 320 -11.09 -0.12 28.10
N LYS A 321 -11.44 -0.20 29.38
CA LYS A 321 -12.72 0.30 29.91
C LYS A 321 -12.84 1.80 29.73
N THR A 322 -11.76 2.57 29.95
CA THR A 322 -11.75 4.02 29.86
C THR A 322 -11.86 4.49 28.40
N VAL A 323 -11.16 3.85 27.48
CA VAL A 323 -11.16 4.22 26.06
C VAL A 323 -12.36 3.64 25.31
N GLY A 324 -12.85 2.48 25.73
CA GLY A 324 -13.94 1.76 25.07
C GLY A 324 -13.50 0.90 23.88
N LEU A 325 -12.22 0.49 23.86
CA LEU A 325 -11.62 -0.41 22.88
C LEU A 325 -10.66 -1.39 23.54
N PRO A 326 -10.54 -2.63 23.05
CA PRO A 326 -9.52 -3.56 23.52
C PRO A 326 -8.12 -3.09 23.11
N VAL A 327 -7.14 -3.31 23.99
CA VAL A 327 -5.72 -3.05 23.69
C VAL A 327 -5.16 -4.20 22.86
N VAL A 328 -4.79 -3.91 21.63
CA VAL A 328 -4.22 -4.90 20.69
C VAL A 328 -2.74 -5.14 20.96
N MET A 329 -2.01 -4.07 21.28
CA MET A 329 -0.57 -4.12 21.57
C MET A 329 -0.17 -3.02 22.52
N SER A 330 0.81 -3.31 23.39
CA SER A 330 1.49 -2.33 24.23
C SER A 330 2.99 -2.30 23.95
N PHE A 331 3.58 -1.11 24.05
CA PHE A 331 4.99 -0.87 23.79
C PHE A 331 5.67 -0.31 25.04
N PRO A 332 6.91 -0.76 25.34
CA PRO A 332 7.63 -0.33 26.53
C PRO A 332 8.02 1.16 26.46
N CYS A 333 8.30 1.72 27.63
CA CYS A 333 8.80 3.08 27.80
C CYS A 333 10.31 3.06 28.01
N ASP A 334 11.07 3.58 27.05
CA ASP A 334 12.49 3.87 27.19
C ASP A 334 12.84 5.08 26.33
N TYR A 335 12.94 6.24 26.98
CA TYR A 335 13.22 7.50 26.28
C TYR A 335 14.65 7.59 25.77
N ASP A 336 15.61 7.03 26.51
CA ASP A 336 17.04 7.13 26.17
C ASP A 336 17.32 6.29 24.94
N ASP A 337 16.86 5.03 24.90
CA ASP A 337 17.03 4.14 23.75
C ASP A 337 16.36 4.68 22.47
N VAL A 338 15.14 5.22 22.60
CA VAL A 338 14.42 5.83 21.47
C VAL A 338 15.14 7.09 21.00
N THR A 339 15.63 7.93 21.91
CA THR A 339 16.36 9.17 21.56
C THR A 339 17.66 8.86 20.84
N ASP A 340 18.43 7.88 21.31
CA ASP A 340 19.68 7.46 20.68
C ASP A 340 19.41 6.82 19.31
N ALA A 341 18.37 6.02 19.18
CA ALA A 341 17.95 5.46 17.91
C ALA A 341 17.60 6.54 16.87
N ILE A 342 16.88 7.58 17.26
CA ILE A 342 16.55 8.73 16.39
C ILE A 342 17.83 9.48 15.99
N ARG A 343 18.76 9.74 16.91
CA ARG A 343 20.03 10.41 16.59
C ARG A 343 20.84 9.65 15.55
N GLU A 344 20.77 8.33 15.58
CA GLU A 344 21.48 7.45 14.66
C GLU A 344 20.68 7.15 13.38
N GLY A 345 19.43 7.59 13.28
CA GLY A 345 18.55 7.33 12.14
C GLY A 345 18.20 5.86 11.96
N ARG A 346 18.08 5.10 13.07
CA ARG A 346 17.80 3.66 13.08
C ARG A 346 16.57 3.32 13.93
N PRO A 347 15.97 2.13 13.76
CA PRO A 347 14.91 1.66 14.64
C PRO A 347 15.37 1.53 16.09
N ALA A 348 14.45 1.77 17.03
CA ALA A 348 14.72 1.69 18.47
C ALA A 348 14.78 0.21 18.94
N PRO A 349 15.92 -0.27 19.49
CA PRO A 349 16.09 -1.64 19.93
C PRO A 349 15.07 -2.06 20.97
N VAL A 350 14.74 -1.18 21.93
CA VAL A 350 13.75 -1.47 22.98
C VAL A 350 12.36 -1.83 22.41
N LEU A 351 12.01 -1.31 21.26
CA LEU A 351 10.74 -1.58 20.57
C LEU A 351 10.81 -2.85 19.71
N ALA A 352 11.99 -3.34 19.35
CA ALA A 352 12.19 -4.37 18.33
C ALA A 352 11.30 -5.61 18.52
N THR A 353 11.30 -6.20 19.72
CA THR A 353 10.49 -7.39 20.00
C THR A 353 9.00 -7.13 19.87
N SER A 354 8.52 -6.01 20.41
CA SER A 354 7.10 -5.64 20.39
C SER A 354 6.62 -5.32 18.97
N VAL A 355 7.40 -4.54 18.19
CA VAL A 355 7.00 -4.20 16.83
C VAL A 355 7.11 -5.39 15.87
N GLN A 356 8.07 -6.31 16.05
CA GLN A 356 8.14 -7.54 15.25
C GLN A 356 6.93 -8.45 15.50
N LYS A 357 6.56 -8.62 16.77
CA LYS A 357 5.34 -9.38 17.13
C LYS A 357 4.11 -8.71 16.53
N PHE A 358 4.00 -7.40 16.67
CA PHE A 358 2.87 -6.61 16.14
C PHE A 358 2.80 -6.67 14.62
N ALA A 359 3.93 -6.50 13.92
CA ALA A 359 4.01 -6.59 12.47
C ALA A 359 3.54 -7.96 11.95
N ARG A 360 4.00 -9.05 12.55
CA ARG A 360 3.54 -10.41 12.20
C ARG A 360 2.03 -10.56 12.43
N MET A 361 1.52 -10.11 13.57
CA MET A 361 0.09 -10.16 13.89
C MET A 361 -0.76 -9.38 12.87
N LEU A 362 -0.30 -8.23 12.41
CA LEU A 362 -1.00 -7.43 11.38
C LEU A 362 -0.98 -8.09 10.00
N LEU A 363 0.04 -8.89 9.68
CA LEU A 363 0.15 -9.60 8.40
C LEU A 363 -0.55 -10.96 8.40
N ASP A 364 -0.81 -11.54 9.57
CA ASP A 364 -1.46 -12.85 9.69
C ASP A 364 -2.97 -12.72 9.44
N ARG A 365 -3.43 -13.23 8.29
CA ARG A 365 -4.85 -13.22 7.90
C ARG A 365 -5.75 -14.05 8.83
N GLN A 366 -5.18 -15.03 9.55
CA GLN A 366 -5.96 -15.87 10.49
C GLN A 366 -6.36 -15.12 11.76
N ALA A 367 -5.61 -14.08 12.16
CA ALA A 367 -5.96 -13.22 13.28
C ALA A 367 -7.22 -12.36 13.04
N GLU A 368 -7.67 -12.22 11.79
CA GLU A 368 -8.89 -11.44 11.45
C GLU A 368 -10.20 -12.20 11.64
N VAL A 369 -10.15 -13.52 11.75
CA VAL A 369 -11.37 -14.36 11.85
C VAL A 369 -11.90 -14.45 13.29
N GLU A 370 -11.09 -14.14 14.29
CA GLU A 370 -11.56 -14.02 15.67
C GLU A 370 -12.05 -12.58 15.98
N LYS A 371 -13.09 -12.15 15.26
CA LYS A 371 -13.93 -11.06 15.78
C LYS A 371 -14.59 -11.58 17.07
N PRO A 372 -14.40 -10.91 18.20
CA PRO A 372 -15.13 -11.30 19.41
C PRO A 372 -16.61 -11.01 19.20
N ARG A 373 -17.36 -11.96 18.63
CA ARG A 373 -18.84 -11.96 18.55
C ARG A 373 -19.53 -11.90 19.90
N ARG A 374 -18.77 -11.87 21.02
CA ARG A 374 -19.30 -11.98 22.39
C ARG A 374 -19.27 -10.70 23.19
N PHE A 375 -18.78 -9.58 22.67
CA PHE A 375 -18.71 -8.35 23.48
C PHE A 375 -20.02 -7.57 23.53
N ILE A 376 -20.88 -7.71 22.53
CA ILE A 376 -22.19 -7.03 22.48
C ILE A 376 -23.22 -7.70 23.42
N GLU A 377 -23.08 -8.99 23.72
CA GLU A 377 -24.03 -9.70 24.59
C GLU A 377 -23.76 -9.55 26.10
N ARG A 378 -22.64 -8.99 26.51
CA ARG A 378 -22.27 -8.83 27.94
C ARG A 378 -22.63 -7.47 28.55
N PHE A 379 -22.97 -6.48 27.77
CA PHE A 379 -23.43 -5.19 28.27
C PHE A 379 -24.93 -5.03 27.97
N GLY A 380 -25.75 -5.73 28.80
CA GLY A 380 -27.14 -5.41 28.93
C GLY A 380 -27.29 -3.92 29.26
N LEU A 381 -28.09 -3.23 28.46
CA LEU A 381 -28.49 -1.85 28.64
C LEU A 381 -28.98 -1.63 30.09
N VAL A 382 -28.16 -0.99 30.93
CA VAL A 382 -28.64 -0.35 32.14
C VAL A 382 -29.07 1.05 31.73
N PRO A 383 -30.34 1.40 31.80
CA PRO A 383 -30.80 2.76 31.48
C PRO A 383 -30.30 3.69 32.59
N LEU A 384 -29.47 4.65 32.23
CA LEU A 384 -29.13 5.78 33.10
C LEU A 384 -30.39 6.62 33.32
N ARG A 385 -31.03 6.43 34.46
CA ARG A 385 -32.02 7.38 34.98
C ARG A 385 -31.28 8.67 35.41
N TYR A 386 -31.41 9.69 34.61
CA TYR A 386 -31.11 11.05 35.04
C TYR A 386 -32.25 11.49 35.98
N GLY A 387 -31.95 11.58 37.28
CA GLY A 387 -32.77 12.30 38.24
C GLY A 387 -32.24 13.73 38.32
N TYR A 388 -33.00 14.69 37.81
CA TYR A 388 -32.87 16.11 38.20
C TYR A 388 -33.35 16.26 39.63
N ARG A 389 -32.49 16.82 40.49
CA ARG A 389 -32.81 17.77 41.57
C ARG A 389 -31.70 18.77 41.67
#